data_6cda4317f1af6d6080cd0151bf88ab9b
#
_entry.id   6cda4317f1af6d6080cd0151bf88ab9b
#
_cell.length_a   1.000
_cell.length_b   1.000
_cell.length_c   1.000
_cell.angle_alpha   90.00
_cell.angle_beta   90.00
_cell.angle_gamma   90.00
#
_symmetry.space_group_name_H-M   'P 1'
#
loop_
_entity.id
_entity.type
_entity.pdbx_description
1 polymer ?
#
loop_
_entity_poly.entity_id
_entity_poly.type
_entity_poly.pdbx_seq_one_letter_code
_entity_poly.pdbx_strand_id
1 'polypeptide(L)'
;SALNAIELGVLTTERSEDGIIHITLETASECIQKRVVNYDKKGDNHYDIISAFIKSMRGSDPDAAVFYLAKMLYAGEDVKFIARRIMICAAEDVGNADPMALTVAVSAAQAVERIGMPAVTYVACAPKSNSAVNAIFAANEAVRNYQTSVPAHLRDAHYKGAKKLGHGTDYKYAHDYPDHYVKQQYLPDEIKNARFYEPGILGYEKTITEYLQKIRKE
;
A
#
# COMPACT_ATOMS: atom_id res chain seq x y z
N SER A 1 12.00 8.95 14.64
CA SER A 1 12.50 10.29 15.01
C SER A 1 13.99 10.21 15.36
N ALA A 2 14.69 11.35 15.41
CA ALA A 2 16.11 11.39 15.79
C ALA A 2 16.37 10.74 17.16
N LEU A 3 15.46 10.88 18.12
CA LEU A 3 15.53 10.25 19.43
C LEU A 3 15.56 8.71 19.36
N ASN A 4 14.74 8.11 18.53
CA ASN A 4 14.72 6.64 18.35
C ASN A 4 16.03 6.13 17.69
N ALA A 5 16.62 6.92 16.79
CA ALA A 5 17.92 6.57 16.19
C ALA A 5 19.06 6.65 17.22
N ILE A 6 19.05 7.64 18.09
CA ILE A 6 20.02 7.76 19.20
C ILE A 6 19.84 6.59 20.18
N GLU A 7 18.60 6.29 20.58
CA GLU A 7 18.30 5.18 21.49
C GLU A 7 18.76 3.84 20.89
N LEU A 8 18.48 3.61 19.61
CA LEU A 8 18.95 2.41 18.91
C LEU A 8 20.49 2.37 18.85
N GLY A 9 21.14 3.49 18.54
CA GLY A 9 22.61 3.61 18.52
C GLY A 9 23.24 3.29 19.87
N VAL A 10 22.64 3.75 20.97
CA VAL A 10 23.10 3.44 22.33
C VAL A 10 22.92 1.96 22.67
N LEU A 11 21.82 1.33 22.23
CA LEU A 11 21.52 -0.07 22.53
C LEU A 11 22.34 -1.06 21.70
N THR A 12 22.78 -0.66 20.49
CA THR A 12 23.45 -1.56 19.55
C THR A 12 24.96 -1.37 19.45
N THR A 13 25.49 -0.28 20.01
CA THR A 13 26.93 0.00 19.98
C THR A 13 27.61 -0.48 21.28
N GLU A 14 28.66 -1.28 21.15
CA GLU A 14 29.45 -1.71 22.29
C GLU A 14 30.21 -0.54 22.91
N ARG A 15 30.49 -0.62 24.23
CA ARG A 15 31.27 0.37 24.92
C ARG A 15 32.73 0.24 24.53
N SER A 16 33.37 1.36 24.26
CA SER A 16 34.81 1.43 24.00
C SER A 16 35.63 1.16 25.29
N GLU A 17 36.95 1.01 25.17
CA GLU A 17 37.87 0.77 26.29
C GLU A 17 37.81 1.86 27.36
N ASP A 18 37.37 3.08 27.01
CA ASP A 18 37.15 4.20 27.91
C ASP A 18 35.82 4.12 28.70
N GLY A 19 35.00 3.07 28.42
CA GLY A 19 33.68 2.85 29.02
C GLY A 19 32.56 3.70 28.44
N ILE A 20 32.85 4.50 27.39
CA ILE A 20 31.88 5.39 26.73
C ILE A 20 31.37 4.74 25.46
N ILE A 21 30.10 5.00 25.08
CA ILE A 21 29.54 4.60 23.83
C ILE A 21 29.77 5.71 22.80
N HIS A 22 30.61 5.45 21.80
CA HIS A 22 30.90 6.39 20.73
C HIS A 22 30.00 6.10 19.52
N ILE A 23 29.00 6.96 19.28
CA ILE A 23 28.13 6.87 18.10
C ILE A 23 28.84 7.62 16.95
N THR A 24 29.45 6.85 16.05
CA THR A 24 30.09 7.40 14.84
C THR A 24 29.04 7.79 13.81
N LEU A 25 29.44 8.53 12.76
CA LEU A 25 28.58 8.87 11.64
C LEU A 25 28.06 7.61 10.93
N GLU A 26 28.86 6.56 10.89
CA GLU A 26 28.55 5.26 10.30
C GLU A 26 27.46 4.54 11.10
N THR A 27 27.64 4.41 12.42
CA THR A 27 26.64 3.87 13.35
C THR A 27 25.35 4.70 13.33
N ALA A 28 25.47 6.03 13.31
CA ALA A 28 24.31 6.90 13.21
C ALA A 28 23.56 6.69 11.87
N SER A 29 24.30 6.51 10.77
CA SER A 29 23.72 6.21 9.46
C SER A 29 22.99 4.87 9.44
N GLU A 30 23.55 3.84 10.06
CA GLU A 30 22.90 2.53 10.21
C GLU A 30 21.64 2.61 11.07
N CYS A 31 21.65 3.36 12.15
CA CYS A 31 20.50 3.59 13.01
C CYS A 31 19.41 4.44 12.33
N ILE A 32 19.81 5.30 11.39
CA ILE A 32 18.90 6.15 10.58
C ILE A 32 18.47 5.41 9.30
N GLN A 33 18.98 4.23 8.98
CA GLN A 33 18.78 3.47 7.74
C GLN A 33 17.33 3.07 7.40
N LYS A 34 16.34 3.59 8.05
CA LYS A 34 15.05 3.80 7.41
C LYS A 34 15.21 4.99 6.45
N ARG A 35 15.48 4.70 5.15
CA ARG A 35 15.21 5.68 4.10
C ARG A 35 13.91 6.37 4.47
N VAL A 36 13.96 7.67 4.70
CA VAL A 36 12.75 8.48 4.89
C VAL A 36 12.01 8.36 3.57
N VAL A 37 11.05 7.42 3.50
CA VAL A 37 10.03 7.47 2.47
C VAL A 37 9.47 8.87 2.62
N ASN A 38 9.41 9.61 1.52
CA ASN A 38 8.81 10.95 1.46
C ASN A 38 7.31 10.83 1.82
N TYR A 39 7.02 10.65 3.10
CA TYR A 39 5.71 10.48 3.69
C TYR A 39 5.62 11.41 4.88
N ASP A 40 5.26 12.65 4.59
CA ASP A 40 4.94 13.61 5.64
C ASP A 40 3.48 13.37 6.07
N LYS A 41 3.27 12.85 7.28
CA LYS A 41 1.93 12.56 7.84
C LYS A 41 0.99 13.79 7.88
N LYS A 42 1.50 14.99 7.66
CA LYS A 42 0.73 16.25 7.67
C LYS A 42 0.88 17.04 6.35
N GLY A 43 1.60 16.50 5.36
CA GLY A 43 1.87 17.18 4.09
C GLY A 43 1.09 16.61 2.91
N ASP A 44 1.17 17.29 1.78
CA ASP A 44 0.47 16.94 0.53
C ASP A 44 0.79 15.51 0.04
N ASN A 45 2.00 15.03 0.31
CA ASN A 45 2.45 13.70 -0.10
C ASN A 45 1.68 12.56 0.59
N HIS A 46 1.22 12.77 1.84
CA HIS A 46 0.35 11.83 2.56
C HIS A 46 -0.98 11.64 1.81
N TYR A 47 -1.64 12.74 1.47
CA TYR A 47 -2.92 12.71 0.77
C TYR A 47 -2.79 12.15 -0.65
N ASP A 48 -1.68 12.41 -1.32
CA ASP A 48 -1.39 11.89 -2.66
C ASP A 48 -1.29 10.35 -2.65
N ILE A 49 -0.59 9.78 -1.66
CA ILE A 49 -0.43 8.32 -1.54
C ILE A 49 -1.77 7.65 -1.21
N ILE A 50 -2.56 8.23 -0.30
CA ILE A 50 -3.90 7.73 0.03
C ILE A 50 -4.82 7.82 -1.21
N SER A 51 -4.79 8.93 -1.93
CA SER A 51 -5.56 9.13 -3.16
C SER A 51 -5.19 8.10 -4.22
N ALA A 52 -3.90 7.84 -4.41
CA ALA A 52 -3.42 6.82 -5.34
C ALA A 52 -3.85 5.41 -4.91
N PHE A 53 -3.79 5.08 -3.61
CA PHE A 53 -4.28 3.80 -3.09
C PHE A 53 -5.76 3.57 -3.40
N ILE A 54 -6.62 4.55 -3.08
CA ILE A 54 -8.06 4.47 -3.36
C ILE A 54 -8.33 4.33 -4.86
N LYS A 55 -7.68 5.14 -5.69
CA LYS A 55 -7.85 5.12 -7.15
C LYS A 55 -7.36 3.80 -7.77
N SER A 56 -6.31 3.20 -7.21
CA SER A 56 -5.80 1.89 -7.65
C SER A 56 -6.80 0.77 -7.35
N MET A 57 -7.39 0.75 -6.16
CA MET A 57 -8.45 -0.22 -5.81
C MET A 57 -9.66 -0.06 -6.73
N ARG A 58 -10.15 1.18 -6.91
CA ARG A 58 -11.28 1.50 -7.80
C ARG A 58 -11.01 1.13 -9.26
N GLY A 59 -9.78 1.30 -9.71
CA GLY A 59 -9.35 0.98 -11.07
C GLY A 59 -8.99 -0.49 -11.29
N SER A 60 -9.19 -1.36 -10.29
CA SER A 60 -8.88 -2.80 -10.35
C SER A 60 -7.40 -3.09 -10.71
N ASP A 61 -6.48 -2.25 -10.22
CA ASP A 61 -5.04 -2.51 -10.31
C ASP A 61 -4.49 -3.05 -8.97
N PRO A 62 -4.39 -4.39 -8.82
CA PRO A 62 -3.93 -4.98 -7.58
C PRO A 62 -2.44 -4.72 -7.29
N ASP A 63 -1.62 -4.58 -8.32
CA ASP A 63 -0.19 -4.32 -8.17
C ASP A 63 0.06 -2.94 -7.56
N ALA A 64 -0.63 -1.92 -8.08
CA ALA A 64 -0.56 -0.57 -7.54
C ALA A 64 -1.22 -0.47 -6.15
N ALA A 65 -2.36 -1.12 -5.93
CA ALA A 65 -3.03 -1.12 -4.63
C ALA A 65 -2.11 -1.70 -3.54
N VAL A 66 -1.46 -2.85 -3.79
CA VAL A 66 -0.52 -3.47 -2.85
C VAL A 66 0.74 -2.60 -2.66
N PHE A 67 1.24 -1.96 -3.72
CA PHE A 67 2.39 -1.06 -3.62
C PHE A 67 2.10 0.14 -2.71
N TYR A 68 0.97 0.84 -2.92
CA TYR A 68 0.62 1.99 -2.08
C TYR A 68 0.26 1.58 -0.65
N LEU A 69 -0.36 0.40 -0.45
CA LEU A 69 -0.54 -0.19 0.87
C LEU A 69 0.80 -0.40 1.58
N ALA A 70 1.77 -1.04 0.91
CA ALA A 70 3.11 -1.25 1.46
C ALA A 70 3.79 0.09 1.80
N LYS A 71 3.65 1.10 0.93
CA LYS A 71 4.21 2.44 1.14
C LYS A 71 3.61 3.12 2.38
N MET A 72 2.28 3.02 2.59
CA MET A 72 1.61 3.53 3.79
C MET A 72 2.06 2.80 5.06
N LEU A 73 2.13 1.46 5.03
CA LEU A 73 2.58 0.65 6.17
C LEU A 73 4.04 0.93 6.53
N TYR A 74 4.92 1.03 5.53
CA TYR A 74 6.34 1.37 5.71
C TYR A 74 6.52 2.76 6.35
N ALA A 75 5.67 3.71 5.98
CA ALA A 75 5.65 5.05 6.56
C ALA A 75 5.02 5.11 7.96
N GLY A 76 4.48 4.01 8.47
CA GLY A 76 3.86 3.91 9.78
C GLY A 76 2.47 4.55 9.84
N GLU A 77 1.69 4.46 8.74
CA GLU A 77 0.29 4.87 8.75
C GLU A 77 -0.55 4.02 9.69
N ASP A 78 -1.60 4.60 10.25
CA ASP A 78 -2.52 3.89 11.12
C ASP A 78 -3.25 2.78 10.34
N VAL A 79 -3.05 1.53 10.76
CA VAL A 79 -3.67 0.36 10.13
C VAL A 79 -5.20 0.42 10.18
N LYS A 80 -5.78 1.03 11.22
CA LYS A 80 -7.23 1.24 11.34
C LYS A 80 -7.73 2.24 10.29
N PHE A 81 -6.94 3.27 9.99
CA PHE A 81 -7.25 4.21 8.92
C PHE A 81 -7.24 3.51 7.57
N ILE A 82 -6.22 2.68 7.29
CA ILE A 82 -6.12 1.88 6.05
C ILE A 82 -7.32 0.94 5.93
N ALA A 83 -7.65 0.18 6.99
CA ALA A 83 -8.79 -0.72 7.01
C ALA A 83 -10.12 0.02 6.72
N ARG A 84 -10.31 1.22 7.26
CA ARG A 84 -11.47 2.06 6.97
C ARG A 84 -11.55 2.44 5.50
N ARG A 85 -10.44 2.75 4.83
CA ARG A 85 -10.43 3.05 3.38
C ARG A 85 -10.81 1.85 2.54
N ILE A 86 -10.38 0.65 2.92
CA ILE A 86 -10.77 -0.60 2.26
C ILE A 86 -12.27 -0.86 2.43
N MET A 87 -12.83 -0.68 3.63
CA MET A 87 -14.29 -0.81 3.88
C MET A 87 -15.10 0.17 3.05
N ILE A 88 -14.64 1.43 2.93
CA ILE A 88 -15.33 2.45 2.11
C ILE A 88 -15.32 2.01 0.64
N CYS A 89 -14.19 1.57 0.09
CA CYS A 89 -14.11 1.07 -1.28
C CYS A 89 -15.03 -0.15 -1.50
N ALA A 90 -15.08 -1.09 -0.55
CA ALA A 90 -15.98 -2.24 -0.62
C ALA A 90 -17.45 -1.82 -0.62
N ALA A 91 -17.83 -0.77 0.11
CA ALA A 91 -19.22 -0.29 0.18
C ALA A 91 -19.61 0.58 -1.01
N GLU A 92 -18.74 1.46 -1.48
CA GLU A 92 -19.05 2.50 -2.47
C GLU A 92 -18.67 2.09 -3.89
N ASP A 93 -17.48 1.53 -4.09
CA ASP A 93 -16.96 1.21 -5.42
C ASP A 93 -17.34 -0.21 -5.86
N VAL A 94 -17.36 -1.19 -4.95
CA VAL A 94 -17.82 -2.56 -5.24
C VAL A 94 -19.32 -2.68 -5.04
N GLY A 95 -19.84 -2.24 -3.89
CA GLY A 95 -21.26 -2.19 -3.58
C GLY A 95 -21.99 -3.52 -3.84
N ASN A 96 -23.12 -3.45 -4.53
CA ASN A 96 -23.96 -4.61 -4.84
C ASN A 96 -23.40 -5.52 -5.94
N ALA A 97 -22.30 -5.14 -6.61
CA ALA A 97 -21.66 -6.00 -7.60
C ALA A 97 -21.03 -7.25 -6.95
N ASP A 98 -20.55 -7.12 -5.72
CA ASP A 98 -20.13 -8.24 -4.86
C ASP A 98 -20.54 -7.96 -3.40
N PRO A 99 -21.70 -8.45 -2.94
CA PRO A 99 -22.17 -8.22 -1.56
C PRO A 99 -21.24 -8.79 -0.49
N MET A 100 -20.37 -9.74 -0.85
CA MET A 100 -19.40 -10.34 0.10
C MET A 100 -18.21 -9.42 0.34
N ALA A 101 -17.91 -8.49 -0.56
CA ALA A 101 -16.74 -7.60 -0.41
C ALA A 101 -16.80 -6.80 0.88
N LEU A 102 -17.94 -6.20 1.23
CA LEU A 102 -18.10 -5.45 2.47
C LEU A 102 -17.99 -6.36 3.70
N THR A 103 -18.57 -7.55 3.66
CA THR A 103 -18.48 -8.54 4.75
C THR A 103 -17.04 -8.93 5.03
N VAL A 104 -16.27 -9.22 3.98
CA VAL A 104 -14.84 -9.55 4.08
C VAL A 104 -14.04 -8.37 4.64
N ALA A 105 -14.29 -7.16 4.12
CA ALA A 105 -13.58 -5.95 4.56
C ALA A 105 -13.84 -5.63 6.04
N VAL A 106 -15.10 -5.74 6.51
CA VAL A 106 -15.46 -5.53 7.91
C VAL A 106 -14.83 -6.61 8.81
N SER A 107 -14.89 -7.87 8.40
CA SER A 107 -14.29 -8.97 9.16
C SER A 107 -12.77 -8.81 9.27
N ALA A 108 -12.10 -8.39 8.19
CA ALA A 108 -10.67 -8.10 8.18
C ALA A 108 -10.32 -6.92 9.11
N ALA A 109 -11.12 -5.83 9.09
CA ALA A 109 -10.92 -4.68 9.96
C ALA A 109 -11.07 -5.05 11.44
N GLN A 110 -12.08 -5.85 11.78
CA GLN A 110 -12.28 -6.36 13.15
C GLN A 110 -11.15 -7.28 13.60
N ALA A 111 -10.64 -8.13 12.72
CA ALA A 111 -9.48 -8.98 12.99
C ALA A 111 -8.23 -8.12 13.28
N VAL A 112 -7.94 -7.13 12.46
CA VAL A 112 -6.83 -6.18 12.65
C VAL A 112 -6.96 -5.46 13.99
N GLU A 113 -8.17 -5.05 14.37
CA GLU A 113 -8.42 -4.34 15.63
C GLU A 113 -8.20 -5.21 16.88
N ARG A 114 -8.55 -6.50 16.81
CA ARG A 114 -8.54 -7.41 17.97
C ARG A 114 -7.23 -8.15 18.17
N ILE A 115 -6.54 -8.52 17.07
CA ILE A 115 -5.40 -9.46 17.12
C ILE A 115 -4.17 -8.96 16.37
N GLY A 116 -4.18 -7.72 15.88
CA GLY A 116 -3.09 -7.19 15.04
C GLY A 116 -2.99 -7.91 13.70
N MET A 117 -2.65 -9.16 13.65
CA MET A 117 -2.74 -10.13 12.54
C MET A 117 -2.39 -11.51 13.10
N PRO A 118 -3.17 -12.55 13.15
CA PRO A 118 -3.99 -13.30 12.21
C PRO A 118 -5.25 -13.97 12.80
N ALA A 119 -6.22 -14.36 11.95
CA ALA A 119 -7.38 -15.21 12.31
C ALA A 119 -7.13 -16.68 11.91
N VAL A 120 -7.18 -17.62 12.86
CA VAL A 120 -6.48 -18.89 12.73
C VAL A 120 -7.34 -20.13 12.33
N THR A 121 -8.64 -20.20 12.54
CA THR A 121 -9.35 -21.51 12.48
C THR A 121 -10.08 -21.79 11.17
N TYR A 122 -10.72 -20.83 10.53
CA TYR A 122 -11.32 -21.02 9.18
C TYR A 122 -10.22 -21.25 8.13
N VAL A 123 -9.09 -20.59 8.34
CA VAL A 123 -7.91 -20.67 7.48
C VAL A 123 -7.27 -22.07 7.47
N ALA A 124 -7.44 -22.89 8.50
CA ALA A 124 -6.80 -24.20 8.58
C ALA A 124 -7.31 -25.20 7.53
N CYS A 125 -8.60 -25.11 7.13
CA CYS A 125 -9.23 -26.05 6.20
C CYS A 125 -9.47 -25.45 4.79
N ALA A 126 -9.29 -24.13 4.59
CA ALA A 126 -9.46 -23.48 3.29
C ALA A 126 -8.32 -23.82 2.32
N PRO A 127 -8.55 -23.75 1.00
CA PRO A 127 -7.46 -23.78 0.02
C PRO A 127 -6.40 -22.73 0.37
N LYS A 128 -5.13 -23.09 0.27
CA LYS A 128 -4.04 -22.22 0.69
C LYS A 128 -3.50 -21.43 -0.51
N SER A 129 -3.27 -20.15 -0.29
CA SER A 129 -2.51 -19.29 -1.18
C SER A 129 -1.64 -18.35 -0.36
N ASN A 130 -0.44 -18.10 -0.85
CA ASN A 130 0.47 -17.09 -0.32
C ASN A 130 0.63 -15.88 -1.26
N SER A 131 -0.18 -15.79 -2.31
CA SER A 131 -0.08 -14.74 -3.33
C SER A 131 -0.15 -13.33 -2.74
N ALA A 132 -1.09 -13.10 -1.81
CA ALA A 132 -1.23 -11.81 -1.13
C ALA A 132 -0.02 -11.49 -0.21
N VAL A 133 0.54 -12.51 0.47
CA VAL A 133 1.72 -12.35 1.32
C VAL A 133 2.96 -12.07 0.48
N ASN A 134 3.15 -12.79 -0.61
CA ASN A 134 4.25 -12.57 -1.56
C ASN A 134 4.14 -11.18 -2.19
N ALA A 135 2.93 -10.76 -2.56
CA ALA A 135 2.68 -9.43 -3.12
C ALA A 135 3.13 -8.32 -2.17
N ILE A 136 2.73 -8.38 -0.89
CA ILE A 136 3.12 -7.34 0.08
C ILE A 136 4.62 -7.35 0.39
N PHE A 137 5.29 -8.52 0.40
CA PHE A 137 6.73 -8.59 0.57
C PHE A 137 7.48 -7.99 -0.62
N ALA A 138 7.09 -8.32 -1.85
CA ALA A 138 7.68 -7.75 -3.07
C ALA A 138 7.43 -6.23 -3.15
N ALA A 139 6.24 -5.76 -2.80
CA ALA A 139 5.93 -4.34 -2.74
C ALA A 139 6.74 -3.60 -1.67
N ASN A 140 6.93 -4.18 -0.47
CA ASN A 140 7.79 -3.61 0.57
C ASN A 140 9.26 -3.51 0.12
N GLU A 141 9.75 -4.50 -0.60
CA GLU A 141 11.09 -4.46 -1.18
C GLU A 141 11.21 -3.34 -2.22
N ALA A 142 10.21 -3.17 -3.10
CA ALA A 142 10.19 -2.07 -4.05
C ALA A 142 10.17 -0.70 -3.35
N VAL A 143 9.38 -0.53 -2.28
CA VAL A 143 9.35 0.71 -1.49
C VAL A 143 10.71 1.04 -0.87
N ARG A 144 11.49 0.03 -0.46
CA ARG A 144 12.83 0.23 0.11
C ARG A 144 13.88 0.56 -0.95
N ASN A 145 13.76 -0.03 -2.14
CA ASN A 145 14.78 0.04 -3.18
C ASN A 145 14.59 1.22 -4.14
N TYR A 146 13.36 1.68 -4.34
CA TYR A 146 13.05 2.74 -5.30
C TYR A 146 12.55 4.01 -4.60
N GLN A 147 13.09 5.16 -4.99
CA GLN A 147 12.52 6.45 -4.66
C GLN A 147 11.46 6.78 -5.71
N THR A 148 10.20 6.69 -5.33
CA THR A 148 9.08 6.83 -6.25
C THR A 148 8.23 8.06 -5.96
N SER A 149 7.65 8.64 -7.01
CA SER A 149 6.66 9.71 -6.91
C SER A 149 5.28 9.24 -7.37
N VAL A 150 4.23 9.77 -6.76
CA VAL A 150 2.85 9.49 -7.20
C VAL A 150 2.61 10.16 -8.55
N PRO A 151 2.12 9.45 -9.58
CA PRO A 151 1.76 10.06 -10.87
C PRO A 151 0.79 11.23 -10.71
N ALA A 152 0.95 12.30 -11.47
CA ALA A 152 0.21 13.55 -11.31
C ALA A 152 -1.31 13.37 -11.34
N HIS A 153 -1.84 12.52 -12.23
CA HIS A 153 -3.27 12.24 -12.35
C HIS A 153 -3.85 11.48 -11.14
N LEU A 154 -3.02 10.78 -10.34
CA LEU A 154 -3.46 10.07 -9.13
C LEU A 154 -3.38 10.93 -7.87
N ARG A 155 -2.69 12.08 -7.92
CA ARG A 155 -2.55 12.96 -6.75
C ARG A 155 -3.89 13.54 -6.32
N ASP A 156 -3.97 13.95 -5.07
CA ASP A 156 -5.18 14.58 -4.54
C ASP A 156 -5.46 15.90 -5.25
N ALA A 157 -6.70 16.09 -5.71
CA ALA A 157 -7.15 17.27 -6.43
C ALA A 157 -8.17 18.12 -5.63
N HIS A 158 -8.47 17.73 -4.38
CA HIS A 158 -9.56 18.34 -3.60
C HIS A 158 -9.17 19.60 -2.82
N TYR A 159 -7.89 20.02 -2.86
CA TYR A 159 -7.45 21.22 -2.16
C TYR A 159 -7.30 22.43 -3.09
N LYS A 160 -7.39 23.64 -2.50
CA LYS A 160 -7.31 24.90 -3.25
C LYS A 160 -5.90 25.08 -3.86
N GLY A 161 -5.82 25.11 -5.17
CA GLY A 161 -4.55 25.24 -5.91
C GLY A 161 -4.06 23.95 -6.54
N ALA A 162 -4.61 22.78 -6.21
CA ALA A 162 -4.22 21.47 -6.79
C ALA A 162 -4.20 21.50 -8.33
N LYS A 163 -5.20 22.11 -8.96
CA LYS A 163 -5.27 22.26 -10.42
C LYS A 163 -4.10 23.04 -11.02
N LYS A 164 -3.57 24.06 -10.30
CA LYS A 164 -2.41 24.83 -10.77
C LYS A 164 -1.12 24.00 -10.77
N LEU A 165 -1.08 22.97 -9.92
CA LEU A 165 0.03 22.01 -9.81
C LEU A 165 -0.16 20.79 -10.72
N GLY A 166 -1.23 20.73 -11.52
CA GLY A 166 -1.55 19.59 -12.39
C GLY A 166 -2.00 18.35 -11.65
N HIS A 167 -2.37 18.45 -10.36
CA HIS A 167 -2.83 17.32 -9.57
C HIS A 167 -4.22 16.85 -10.03
N GLY A 168 -4.37 15.54 -10.22
CA GLY A 168 -5.61 14.93 -10.68
C GLY A 168 -5.97 15.19 -12.15
N THR A 169 -5.10 15.90 -12.90
CA THR A 169 -5.33 16.17 -14.33
C THR A 169 -5.28 14.85 -15.10
N ASP A 170 -6.22 14.65 -16.03
CA ASP A 170 -6.36 13.44 -16.86
C ASP A 170 -6.65 12.14 -16.11
N TYR A 171 -7.03 12.21 -14.84
CA TYR A 171 -7.53 11.02 -14.15
C TYR A 171 -8.83 10.53 -14.80
N LYS A 172 -8.82 9.25 -15.18
CA LYS A 172 -10.00 8.58 -15.74
C LYS A 172 -10.73 7.87 -14.61
N TYR A 173 -11.96 8.29 -14.34
CA TYR A 173 -12.80 7.67 -13.31
C TYR A 173 -13.36 6.35 -13.85
N ALA A 174 -12.96 5.22 -13.27
CA ALA A 174 -13.27 3.89 -13.82
C ALA A 174 -14.77 3.64 -14.00
N HIS A 175 -15.62 4.16 -13.11
CA HIS A 175 -17.09 3.97 -13.20
C HIS A 175 -17.74 4.67 -14.40
N ASP A 176 -17.06 5.60 -15.09
CA ASP A 176 -17.56 6.25 -16.30
C ASP A 176 -17.32 5.39 -17.56
N TYR A 177 -16.68 4.23 -17.43
CA TYR A 177 -16.30 3.36 -18.54
C TYR A 177 -17.01 2.00 -18.48
N PRO A 178 -17.14 1.28 -19.63
CA PRO A 178 -17.68 -0.07 -19.66
C PRO A 178 -16.97 -1.01 -18.68
N ASP A 179 -17.72 -1.96 -18.13
CA ASP A 179 -17.23 -2.90 -17.10
C ASP A 179 -16.60 -2.22 -15.88
N HIS A 180 -16.80 -0.88 -15.68
CA HIS A 180 -16.17 -0.04 -14.66
C HIS A 180 -14.64 -0.17 -14.63
N TYR A 181 -14.05 -0.36 -15.80
CA TYR A 181 -12.61 -0.47 -15.99
C TYR A 181 -12.13 0.47 -17.09
N VAL A 182 -10.96 1.08 -16.87
CA VAL A 182 -10.26 1.87 -17.88
C VAL A 182 -8.76 1.66 -17.74
N LYS A 183 -8.12 1.42 -18.87
CA LYS A 183 -6.66 1.28 -18.89
C LYS A 183 -6.01 2.63 -18.62
N GLN A 184 -5.33 2.75 -17.48
CA GLN A 184 -4.46 3.87 -17.12
C GLN A 184 -3.31 3.37 -16.23
N GLN A 185 -2.27 4.16 -16.10
CA GLN A 185 -1.14 3.82 -15.25
C GLN A 185 -1.44 4.18 -13.80
N TYR A 186 -1.31 3.22 -12.88
CA TYR A 186 -1.47 3.45 -11.45
C TYR A 186 -0.13 3.43 -10.70
N LEU A 187 0.82 2.59 -11.10
CA LEU A 187 2.16 2.55 -10.51
C LEU A 187 2.99 3.79 -10.89
N PRO A 188 3.92 4.22 -10.00
CA PRO A 188 4.93 5.22 -10.33
C PRO A 188 5.71 4.88 -11.59
N ASP A 189 6.23 5.92 -12.28
CA ASP A 189 6.98 5.75 -13.53
C ASP A 189 8.19 4.83 -13.39
N GLU A 190 8.86 4.91 -12.23
CA GLU A 190 10.06 4.14 -11.93
C GLU A 190 9.82 2.63 -11.86
N ILE A 191 8.56 2.23 -11.56
CA ILE A 191 8.16 0.84 -11.37
C ILE A 191 6.88 0.49 -12.17
N LYS A 192 6.54 1.24 -13.21
CA LYS A 192 5.29 1.11 -13.98
C LYS A 192 5.02 -0.29 -14.55
N ASN A 193 6.06 -1.08 -14.76
CA ASN A 193 5.97 -2.44 -15.29
C ASN A 193 6.06 -3.51 -14.18
N ALA A 194 6.17 -3.12 -12.91
CA ALA A 194 6.26 -4.10 -11.83
C ALA A 194 4.96 -4.90 -11.70
N ARG A 195 5.11 -6.16 -11.28
CA ARG A 195 4.02 -7.06 -10.92
C ARG A 195 4.29 -7.55 -9.50
N PHE A 196 3.37 -7.27 -8.60
CA PHE A 196 3.46 -7.67 -7.21
C PHE A 196 2.46 -8.78 -6.88
N TYR A 197 1.25 -8.71 -7.46
CA TYR A 197 0.20 -9.68 -7.21
C TYR A 197 0.06 -10.66 -8.37
N GLU A 198 0.36 -11.91 -8.08
CA GLU A 198 0.22 -13.05 -9.00
C GLU A 198 -0.74 -14.06 -8.36
N PRO A 199 -2.04 -14.02 -8.69
CA PRO A 199 -3.00 -14.97 -8.15
C PRO A 199 -2.70 -16.38 -8.63
N GLY A 200 -2.90 -17.35 -7.73
CA GLY A 200 -2.77 -18.76 -8.05
C GLY A 200 -3.96 -19.31 -8.84
N ILE A 201 -4.05 -20.64 -8.85
CA ILE A 201 -5.10 -21.40 -9.57
C ILE A 201 -6.05 -22.13 -8.63
N LEU A 202 -5.84 -22.02 -7.32
CA LEU A 202 -6.62 -22.73 -6.30
C LEU A 202 -7.74 -21.86 -5.72
N GLY A 203 -8.88 -22.47 -5.43
CA GLY A 203 -10.00 -21.81 -4.79
C GLY A 203 -10.51 -20.61 -5.61
N TYR A 204 -10.80 -19.50 -4.95
CA TYR A 204 -11.35 -18.29 -5.57
C TYR A 204 -10.32 -17.52 -6.43
N GLU A 205 -9.04 -17.80 -6.29
CA GLU A 205 -8.00 -17.14 -7.11
C GLU A 205 -8.12 -17.47 -8.60
N LYS A 206 -8.69 -18.61 -8.96
CA LYS A 206 -9.03 -18.92 -10.35
C LYS A 206 -9.99 -17.88 -10.95
N THR A 207 -11.05 -17.54 -10.21
CA THR A 207 -12.02 -16.50 -10.62
C THR A 207 -11.37 -15.13 -10.73
N ILE A 208 -10.47 -14.77 -9.78
CA ILE A 208 -9.71 -13.53 -9.83
C ILE A 208 -8.83 -13.50 -11.09
N THR A 209 -8.14 -14.59 -11.39
CA THR A 209 -7.30 -14.70 -12.59
C THR A 209 -8.09 -14.49 -13.88
N GLU A 210 -9.24 -15.16 -14.00
CA GLU A 210 -10.13 -15.02 -15.15
C GLU A 210 -10.64 -13.58 -15.32
N TYR A 211 -11.03 -12.93 -14.21
CA TYR A 211 -11.45 -11.54 -14.22
C TYR A 211 -10.33 -10.60 -14.66
N LEU A 212 -9.14 -10.70 -14.06
CA LEU A 212 -7.98 -9.87 -14.41
C LEU A 212 -7.55 -10.06 -15.87
N GLN A 213 -7.63 -11.29 -16.39
CA GLN A 213 -7.35 -11.56 -17.79
C GLN A 213 -8.40 -10.92 -18.72
N LYS A 214 -9.69 -10.94 -18.33
CA LYS A 214 -10.76 -10.29 -19.08
C LYS A 214 -10.52 -8.79 -19.21
N ILE A 215 -10.29 -8.08 -18.10
CA ILE A 215 -10.15 -6.63 -18.09
C ILE A 215 -8.82 -6.12 -18.66
N ARG A 216 -7.77 -6.94 -18.67
CA ARG A 216 -6.44 -6.56 -19.18
C ARG A 216 -6.22 -6.86 -20.67
N LYS A 217 -7.16 -7.56 -21.32
CA LYS A 217 -7.06 -7.96 -22.75
C LYS A 217 -7.40 -6.86 -23.73
N GLU A 218 -7.82 -5.67 -23.27
CA GLU A 218 -8.16 -4.53 -24.12
C GLU A 218 -7.01 -3.55 -24.29
#